data_7fa80694607281a79fb0726815ab98ec
#
_entry.id   7fa80694607281a79fb0726815ab98ec
#
_cell.length_a   1.000
_cell.length_b   1.000
_cell.length_c   1.000
_cell.angle_alpha   90.00
_cell.angle_beta   90.00
_cell.angle_gamma   90.00
#
_symmetry.space_group_name_H-M   'P 1'
#
loop_
_entity.id
_entity.type
_entity.pdbx_description
1 polymer ?
#
loop_
_entity_poly.entity_id
_entity_poly.type
_entity_poly.pdbx_seq_one_letter_code
_entity_poly.pdbx_strand_id
1 'polypeptide(L)'
;MYADLANYIANQLQETGLRIQVEVVQKSLLLEQTAKSAAVCFRGTWIADYPDAESYLAFFYGKNPAPPNYTRYMNPAYDRLYEKALRETNDSLRYELYREMDRMIVADAPVVPVFYDEAIHFLQPNVSGLRDNGLNLLELRWVKIAGGR
;
A
#
# COMPACT_ATOMS: atom_id res chain seq x y z
N MET A 1 15.63 -9.78 -4.33
CA MET A 1 15.21 -8.53 -3.64
C MET A 1 14.12 -8.77 -2.58
N TYR A 2 12.87 -9.16 -2.92
CA TYR A 2 11.80 -9.31 -1.89
C TYR A 2 12.03 -10.48 -0.93
N ALA A 3 12.55 -11.61 -1.41
CA ALA A 3 12.92 -12.73 -0.56
C ALA A 3 14.06 -12.35 0.41
N ASP A 4 15.03 -11.58 -0.05
CA ASP A 4 16.16 -11.14 0.77
C ASP A 4 15.69 -10.21 1.90
N LEU A 5 14.77 -9.29 1.57
CA LEU A 5 14.15 -8.42 2.56
C LEU A 5 13.36 -9.23 3.62
N ALA A 6 12.56 -10.21 3.17
CA ALA A 6 11.81 -11.07 4.08
C ALA A 6 12.74 -11.88 4.99
N ASN A 7 13.82 -12.45 4.44
CA ASN A 7 14.83 -13.18 5.21
C ASN A 7 15.57 -12.26 6.20
N TYR A 8 15.87 -11.02 5.79
CA TYR A 8 16.48 -10.03 6.68
C TYR A 8 15.57 -9.75 7.88
N ILE A 9 14.29 -9.47 7.63
CA ILE A 9 13.30 -9.22 8.70
C ILE A 9 13.16 -10.47 9.60
N ALA A 10 13.07 -11.66 9.02
CA ALA A 10 12.98 -12.91 9.78
C ALA A 10 14.19 -13.11 10.70
N ASN A 11 15.40 -12.81 10.21
CA ASN A 11 16.62 -12.90 11.01
C ASN A 11 16.63 -11.89 12.18
N GLN A 12 16.19 -10.64 11.93
CA GLN A 12 16.09 -9.64 13.01
C GLN A 12 15.07 -10.08 14.10
N LEU A 13 13.96 -10.67 13.69
CA LEU A 13 12.93 -11.12 14.61
C LEU A 13 13.36 -12.36 15.42
N GLN A 14 14.33 -13.16 14.94
CA GLN A 14 14.90 -14.26 15.72
C GLN A 14 15.56 -13.77 17.02
N GLU A 15 16.16 -12.60 17.02
CA GLU A 15 16.77 -11.99 18.20
C GLU A 15 15.74 -11.69 19.30
N THR A 16 14.47 -11.53 18.93
CA THR A 16 13.34 -11.36 19.86
C THR A 16 12.69 -12.66 20.30
N GLY A 17 13.20 -13.82 19.84
CA GLY A 17 12.68 -15.15 20.13
C GLY A 17 11.60 -15.64 19.15
N LEU A 18 11.25 -14.85 18.14
CA LEU A 18 10.29 -15.26 17.10
C LEU A 18 11.00 -16.08 16.02
N ARG A 19 10.49 -17.30 15.76
CA ARG A 19 10.97 -18.14 14.67
C ARG A 19 10.05 -18.01 13.47
N ILE A 20 10.56 -17.37 12.41
CA ILE A 20 9.82 -17.15 11.17
C ILE A 20 10.46 -17.95 10.05
N GLN A 21 9.64 -18.73 9.36
CA GLN A 21 10.03 -19.41 8.13
C GLN A 21 9.47 -18.62 6.95
N VAL A 22 10.36 -18.18 6.06
CA VAL A 22 9.99 -17.48 4.83
C VAL A 22 9.69 -18.49 3.74
N GLU A 23 8.48 -18.44 3.21
CA GLU A 23 8.04 -19.21 2.05
C GLU A 23 7.88 -18.29 0.85
N VAL A 24 8.53 -18.63 -0.26
CA VAL A 24 8.43 -17.87 -1.52
C VAL A 24 7.48 -18.59 -2.46
N VAL A 25 6.35 -17.97 -2.75
CA VAL A 25 5.31 -18.54 -3.61
C VAL A 25 5.06 -17.66 -4.82
N GLN A 26 4.37 -18.18 -5.84
CA GLN A 26 3.94 -17.38 -6.98
C GLN A 26 2.89 -16.34 -6.55
N LYS A 27 2.87 -15.18 -7.22
CA LYS A 27 1.97 -14.06 -6.91
C LYS A 27 0.50 -14.48 -6.89
N SER A 28 0.05 -15.30 -7.83
CA SER A 28 -1.33 -15.80 -7.89
C SER A 28 -1.70 -16.61 -6.64
N LEU A 29 -0.82 -17.49 -6.19
CA LEU A 29 -1.03 -18.30 -5.00
C LEU A 29 -1.03 -17.42 -3.74
N LEU A 30 -0.12 -16.44 -3.64
CA LEU A 30 -0.11 -15.49 -2.52
C LEU A 30 -1.44 -14.73 -2.43
N LEU A 31 -1.95 -14.21 -3.55
CA LEU A 31 -3.22 -13.48 -3.59
C LEU A 31 -4.40 -14.38 -3.18
N GLU A 32 -4.40 -15.63 -3.60
CA GLU A 32 -5.41 -16.59 -3.18
C GLU A 32 -5.34 -16.88 -1.67
N GLN A 33 -4.15 -17.18 -1.16
CA GLN A 33 -3.93 -17.45 0.26
C GLN A 33 -4.32 -16.27 1.15
N THR A 34 -3.96 -15.05 0.77
CA THR A 34 -4.29 -13.83 1.53
C THR A 34 -5.80 -13.54 1.48
N ALA A 35 -6.43 -13.70 0.31
CA ALA A 35 -7.88 -13.52 0.18
C ALA A 35 -8.67 -14.54 1.02
N LYS A 36 -8.16 -15.77 1.18
CA LYS A 36 -8.75 -16.84 2.00
C LYS A 36 -8.30 -16.84 3.47
N SER A 37 -7.49 -15.87 3.90
CA SER A 37 -6.89 -15.83 5.25
C SER A 37 -6.06 -17.07 5.59
N ALA A 38 -5.46 -17.72 4.59
CA ALA A 38 -4.60 -18.88 4.76
C ALA A 38 -3.14 -18.50 5.05
N ALA A 39 -2.74 -17.25 4.79
CA ALA A 39 -1.43 -16.72 5.15
C ALA A 39 -1.53 -15.95 6.47
N VAL A 40 -0.75 -16.34 7.47
CA VAL A 40 -0.72 -15.68 8.79
C VAL A 40 0.01 -14.34 8.72
N CYS A 41 1.11 -14.29 7.98
CA CYS A 41 1.88 -13.09 7.73
C CYS A 41 2.33 -13.11 6.27
N PHE A 42 2.26 -11.99 5.60
CA PHE A 42 2.61 -11.92 4.18
C PHE A 42 3.12 -10.52 3.80
N ARG A 43 3.92 -10.47 2.76
CA ARG A 43 4.29 -9.21 2.14
C ARG A 43 3.17 -8.76 1.20
N GLY A 44 2.67 -7.55 1.43
CA GLY A 44 1.74 -6.85 0.55
C GLY A 44 2.40 -5.65 -0.14
N THR A 45 1.75 -5.17 -1.17
CA THR A 45 2.04 -3.89 -1.83
C THR A 45 0.71 -3.25 -2.21
N TRP A 46 0.59 -1.97 -2.01
CA TRP A 46 -0.57 -1.21 -2.47
C TRP A 46 -0.13 0.04 -3.20
N ILE A 47 -0.79 0.31 -4.29
CA ILE A 47 -0.70 1.57 -5.04
C ILE A 47 -2.10 2.17 -5.00
N ALA A 48 -2.20 3.46 -4.69
CA ALA A 48 -3.50 4.13 -4.65
C ALA A 48 -4.22 4.04 -5.99
N ASP A 49 -5.50 3.74 -5.99
CA ASP A 49 -6.34 3.68 -7.18
C ASP A 49 -6.71 5.08 -7.70
N TYR A 50 -6.65 6.08 -6.81
CA TYR A 50 -6.91 7.50 -7.09
C TYR A 50 -6.09 8.37 -6.10
N PRO A 51 -5.86 9.65 -6.41
CA PRO A 51 -4.98 10.52 -5.63
C PRO A 51 -5.66 11.06 -4.35
N ASP A 52 -6.13 10.17 -3.50
CA ASP A 52 -6.64 10.47 -2.15
C ASP A 52 -6.14 9.40 -1.17
N ALA A 53 -5.77 9.82 0.05
CA ALA A 53 -5.30 8.93 1.10
C ALA A 53 -6.36 7.91 1.54
N GLU A 54 -7.64 8.19 1.28
CA GLU A 54 -8.74 7.25 1.52
C GLU A 54 -8.48 5.88 0.84
N SER A 55 -7.87 5.86 -0.35
CA SER A 55 -7.51 4.62 -1.06
C SER A 55 -6.59 3.69 -0.26
N TYR A 56 -5.81 4.20 0.70
CA TYR A 56 -5.01 3.39 1.63
C TYR A 56 -5.81 3.03 2.89
N LEU A 57 -6.65 3.92 3.37
CA LEU A 57 -7.41 3.74 4.60
C LEU A 57 -8.56 2.73 4.43
N ALA A 58 -9.09 2.59 3.23
CA ALA A 58 -10.09 1.57 2.87
C ALA A 58 -9.62 0.13 3.17
N PHE A 59 -8.30 -0.11 3.20
CA PHE A 59 -7.69 -1.40 3.54
C PHE A 59 -8.02 -1.88 4.94
N PHE A 60 -8.31 -0.97 5.85
CA PHE A 60 -8.53 -1.25 7.26
C PHE A 60 -9.99 -1.06 7.69
N TYR A 61 -10.88 -0.71 6.77
CA TYR A 61 -12.30 -0.59 7.06
C TYR A 61 -12.90 -1.97 7.29
N GLY A 62 -13.39 -2.21 8.51
CA GLY A 62 -13.80 -3.54 8.96
C GLY A 62 -14.98 -4.15 8.20
N LYS A 63 -15.79 -3.32 7.52
CA LYS A 63 -16.90 -3.80 6.68
C LYS A 63 -16.49 -4.20 5.28
N ASN A 64 -15.25 -3.90 4.86
CA ASN A 64 -14.73 -4.34 3.58
C ASN A 64 -14.32 -5.81 3.62
N PRO A 65 -14.64 -6.58 2.56
CA PRO A 65 -14.11 -7.93 2.40
C PRO A 65 -12.62 -7.89 2.01
N ALA A 66 -11.98 -9.03 1.85
CA ALA A 66 -10.70 -9.11 1.19
C ALA A 66 -10.89 -9.58 -0.27
N PRO A 67 -10.48 -8.79 -1.26
CA PRO A 67 -9.88 -7.44 -1.17
C PRO A 67 -10.89 -6.36 -0.72
N PRO A 68 -10.49 -5.17 -0.20
CA PRO A 68 -9.13 -4.77 0.08
C PRO A 68 -8.63 -5.08 1.50
N ASN A 69 -9.51 -5.41 2.46
CA ASN A 69 -9.13 -5.66 3.85
C ASN A 69 -8.48 -7.04 4.04
N TYR A 70 -7.28 -7.22 3.48
CA TYR A 70 -6.55 -8.49 3.59
C TYR A 70 -6.11 -8.82 5.02
N THR A 71 -5.92 -7.81 5.87
CA THR A 71 -5.53 -7.99 7.27
C THR A 71 -6.69 -8.46 8.16
N ARG A 72 -7.92 -8.36 7.66
CA ARG A 72 -9.14 -8.59 8.46
C ARG A 72 -9.21 -7.70 9.69
N TYR A 73 -8.57 -6.52 9.63
CA TYR A 73 -8.63 -5.56 10.70
C TYR A 73 -10.08 -5.16 10.99
N MET A 74 -10.43 -5.18 12.26
CA MET A 74 -11.76 -4.84 12.74
C MET A 74 -11.64 -3.95 13.97
N ASN A 75 -11.95 -2.67 13.81
CA ASN A 75 -11.98 -1.72 14.92
C ASN A 75 -13.18 -0.77 14.74
N PRO A 76 -14.22 -0.91 15.58
CA PRO A 76 -15.42 -0.07 15.44
C PRO A 76 -15.17 1.44 15.60
N ALA A 77 -14.10 1.85 16.30
CA ALA A 77 -13.73 3.26 16.39
C ALA A 77 -13.15 3.75 15.07
N TYR A 78 -12.27 2.95 14.45
CA TYR A 78 -11.74 3.20 13.11
C TYR A 78 -12.86 3.30 12.07
N ASP A 79 -13.79 2.35 12.08
CA ASP A 79 -14.90 2.30 11.11
C ASP A 79 -15.78 3.57 11.20
N ARG A 80 -16.04 4.06 12.41
CA ARG A 80 -16.79 5.32 12.60
C ARG A 80 -16.04 6.54 12.04
N LEU A 81 -14.72 6.60 12.23
CA LEU A 81 -13.90 7.69 11.67
C LEU A 81 -13.88 7.63 10.15
N TYR A 82 -13.73 6.43 9.58
CA TYR A 82 -13.74 6.21 8.14
C TYR A 82 -15.07 6.67 7.53
N GLU A 83 -16.21 6.23 8.08
CA GLU A 83 -17.55 6.62 7.61
C GLU A 83 -17.81 8.14 7.78
N LYS A 84 -17.25 8.76 8.83
CA LYS A 84 -17.31 10.20 8.99
C LYS A 84 -16.49 10.93 7.93
N ALA A 85 -15.26 10.45 7.66
CA ALA A 85 -14.39 11.05 6.67
C ALA A 85 -14.97 10.97 5.24
N LEU A 86 -15.66 9.89 4.90
CA LEU A 86 -16.35 9.74 3.60
C LEU A 86 -17.46 10.78 3.38
N ARG A 87 -18.01 11.36 4.44
CA ARG A 87 -19.09 12.38 4.38
C ARG A 87 -18.57 13.80 4.57
N GLU A 88 -17.31 13.94 4.98
CA GLU A 88 -16.72 15.25 5.26
C GLU A 88 -16.33 15.93 3.94
N THR A 89 -16.87 17.13 3.73
CA THR A 89 -16.61 17.94 2.53
C THR A 89 -15.53 18.99 2.73
N ASN A 90 -15.17 19.28 3.99
CA ASN A 90 -14.05 20.14 4.31
C ASN A 90 -12.76 19.34 4.31
N ASP A 91 -11.88 19.62 3.36
CA ASP A 91 -10.62 18.88 3.19
C ASP A 91 -9.74 18.91 4.45
N SER A 92 -9.66 20.04 5.15
CA SER A 92 -8.84 20.14 6.37
C SER A 92 -9.35 19.23 7.47
N LEU A 93 -10.66 19.19 7.69
CA LEU A 93 -11.28 18.30 8.69
C LEU A 93 -11.16 16.83 8.25
N ARG A 94 -11.33 16.54 6.97
CA ARG A 94 -11.18 15.22 6.41
C ARG A 94 -9.76 14.68 6.61
N TYR A 95 -8.74 15.50 6.38
CA TYR A 95 -7.35 15.11 6.61
C TYR A 95 -7.00 14.91 8.09
N GLU A 96 -7.65 15.63 9.01
CA GLU A 96 -7.49 15.33 10.44
C GLU A 96 -8.05 13.95 10.80
N LEU A 97 -9.21 13.57 10.26
CA LEU A 97 -9.77 12.23 10.43
C LEU A 97 -8.83 11.16 9.85
N TYR A 98 -8.24 11.41 8.69
CA TYR A 98 -7.25 10.50 8.09
C TYR A 98 -6.02 10.32 8.97
N ARG A 99 -5.48 11.39 9.53
CA ARG A 99 -4.35 11.32 10.46
C ARG A 99 -4.68 10.56 11.75
N GLU A 100 -5.90 10.69 12.25
CA GLU A 100 -6.35 9.95 13.43
C GLU A 100 -6.43 8.45 13.10
N MET A 101 -7.02 8.07 11.97
CA MET A 101 -7.08 6.70 11.50
C MET A 101 -5.69 6.10 11.28
N ASP A 102 -4.78 6.85 10.68
CA ASP A 102 -3.39 6.42 10.46
C ASP A 102 -2.67 6.13 11.78
N ARG A 103 -2.84 7.00 12.80
CA ARG A 103 -2.29 6.75 14.15
C ARG A 103 -2.85 5.48 14.78
N MET A 104 -4.12 5.18 14.57
CA MET A 104 -4.73 3.94 15.06
C MET A 104 -4.11 2.71 14.39
N ILE A 105 -3.92 2.74 13.06
CA ILE A 105 -3.29 1.65 12.32
C ILE A 105 -1.84 1.44 12.78
N VAL A 106 -1.08 2.51 12.97
CA VAL A 106 0.30 2.39 13.49
C VAL A 106 0.32 1.82 14.91
N ALA A 107 -0.61 2.21 15.77
CA ALA A 107 -0.70 1.73 17.15
C ALA A 107 -1.15 0.26 17.24
N ASP A 108 -2.15 -0.15 16.46
CA ASP A 108 -2.68 -1.51 16.44
C ASP A 108 -1.82 -2.46 15.60
N ALA A 109 -0.96 -1.92 14.72
CA ALA A 109 0.01 -2.60 13.88
C ALA A 109 -0.54 -3.82 13.09
N PRO A 110 -1.71 -3.75 12.43
CA PRO A 110 -2.14 -4.82 11.52
C PRO A 110 -1.22 -4.96 10.31
N VAL A 111 -0.44 -3.94 10.02
CA VAL A 111 0.63 -3.91 9.01
C VAL A 111 1.86 -3.20 9.56
N VAL A 112 3.02 -3.53 8.99
CA VAL A 112 4.27 -2.80 9.22
C VAL A 112 4.70 -2.21 7.89
N PRO A 113 4.62 -0.88 7.70
CA PRO A 113 5.15 -0.22 6.51
C PRO A 113 6.68 -0.37 6.47
N VAL A 114 7.21 -0.85 5.35
CA VAL A 114 8.65 -1.15 5.23
C VAL A 114 9.35 -0.06 4.42
N PHE A 115 8.81 0.31 3.26
CA PHE A 115 9.34 1.35 2.40
C PHE A 115 8.28 1.83 1.40
N TYR A 116 8.54 3.00 0.81
CA TYR A 116 7.84 3.50 -0.36
C TYR A 116 8.69 3.24 -1.60
N ASP A 117 8.05 2.77 -2.67
CA ASP A 117 8.73 2.60 -3.95
C ASP A 117 9.02 3.96 -4.60
N GLU A 118 10.21 4.08 -5.17
CA GLU A 118 10.58 5.21 -6.03
C GLU A 118 10.75 4.72 -7.48
N ALA A 119 10.14 5.44 -8.42
CA ALA A 119 10.34 5.19 -9.83
C ALA A 119 11.40 6.13 -10.41
N ILE A 120 12.38 5.57 -11.11
CA ILE A 120 13.39 6.33 -11.83
C ILE A 120 13.13 6.16 -13.32
N HIS A 121 12.94 7.27 -14.02
CA HIS A 121 12.76 7.28 -15.47
C HIS A 121 14.03 7.75 -16.18
N PHE A 122 14.57 6.90 -17.05
CA PHE A 122 15.67 7.27 -17.94
C PHE A 122 15.10 7.61 -19.31
N LEU A 123 15.33 8.83 -19.78
CA LEU A 123 14.87 9.34 -21.05
C LEU A 123 16.04 9.53 -22.00
N GLN A 124 15.82 9.23 -23.27
CA GLN A 124 16.76 9.63 -24.32
C GLN A 124 16.76 11.17 -24.46
N PRO A 125 17.87 11.81 -24.87
CA PRO A 125 17.97 13.26 -24.98
C PRO A 125 16.94 13.91 -25.92
N ASN A 126 16.43 13.14 -26.89
CA ASN A 126 15.41 13.58 -27.84
C ASN A 126 13.98 13.33 -27.36
N VAL A 127 13.79 12.79 -26.16
CA VAL A 127 12.45 12.55 -25.56
C VAL A 127 12.17 13.63 -24.52
N SER A 128 10.99 14.25 -24.59
CA SER A 128 10.56 15.28 -23.66
C SER A 128 9.08 15.14 -23.31
N GLY A 129 8.62 15.84 -22.28
CA GLY A 129 7.21 15.90 -21.91
C GLY A 129 6.70 14.74 -21.04
N LEU A 130 7.56 13.81 -20.64
CA LEU A 130 7.19 12.87 -19.58
C LEU A 130 7.01 13.65 -18.26
N ARG A 131 5.91 13.38 -17.57
CA ARG A 131 5.56 14.04 -16.31
C ARG A 131 5.37 12.99 -15.23
N ASP A 132 5.88 13.31 -14.05
CA ASP A 132 5.60 12.51 -12.86
C ASP A 132 4.19 12.82 -12.33
N ASN A 133 3.56 11.83 -11.72
CA ASN A 133 2.29 11.99 -11.04
C ASN A 133 2.27 11.18 -9.74
N GLY A 134 1.41 11.58 -8.80
CA GLY A 134 1.33 10.98 -7.46
C GLY A 134 0.93 9.51 -7.41
N LEU A 135 0.45 8.94 -8.52
CA LEU A 135 0.10 7.52 -8.65
C LEU A 135 1.20 6.70 -9.34
N ASN A 136 2.30 7.36 -9.73
CA ASN A 136 3.41 6.74 -10.46
C ASN A 136 2.96 6.01 -11.75
N LEU A 137 1.96 6.55 -12.43
CA LEU A 137 1.45 6.03 -13.69
C LEU A 137 2.29 6.54 -14.86
N LEU A 138 2.61 5.64 -15.80
CA LEU A 138 3.29 6.02 -17.03
C LEU A 138 2.30 6.73 -17.99
N GLU A 139 2.35 8.06 -18.01
CA GLU A 139 1.47 8.87 -18.82
C GLU A 139 2.19 9.41 -20.07
N LEU A 140 1.97 8.77 -21.20
CA LEU A 140 2.69 9.04 -22.44
C LEU A 140 2.02 10.10 -23.34
N ARG A 141 0.83 10.57 -23.04
CA ARG A 141 0.07 11.49 -23.92
C ARG A 141 0.76 12.85 -24.18
N TRP A 142 1.67 13.24 -23.32
CA TRP A 142 2.43 14.49 -23.44
C TRP A 142 3.85 14.30 -23.95
N VAL A 143 4.26 13.04 -24.13
CA VAL A 143 5.62 12.70 -24.57
C VAL A 143 5.79 13.08 -26.03
N LYS A 144 6.92 13.74 -26.32
CA LYS A 144 7.34 14.14 -27.66
C LYS A 144 8.72 13.57 -27.93
N ILE A 145 8.91 13.11 -29.17
CA ILE A 145 10.20 12.61 -29.66
C ILE A 145 10.67 13.58 -30.75
N ALA A 146 11.77 14.27 -30.49
CA ALA A 146 12.38 15.14 -31.48
C ALA A 146 13.24 14.32 -32.44
N GLY A 147 13.14 14.58 -33.76
CA GLY A 147 14.00 13.93 -34.77
C GLY A 147 13.58 12.54 -35.23
N GLY A 148 12.35 12.08 -34.91
CA GLY A 148 11.78 10.89 -35.55
C GLY A 148 11.27 11.23 -36.96
N ARG A 149 11.98 10.79 -38.01
CA ARG A 149 11.45 10.65 -39.38
C ARG A 149 10.72 9.32 -39.47
#